data_bbc5c78ee7d4ae604f1f42b358b10090
#
_entry.id   bbc5c78ee7d4ae604f1f42b358b10090
#
_cell.length_a   1.000
_cell.length_b   1.000
_cell.length_c   1.000
_cell.angle_alpha   90.00
_cell.angle_beta   90.00
_cell.angle_gamma   90.00
#
_symmetry.space_group_name_H-M   'P 1'
#
loop_
_entity.id
_entity.type
_entity.pdbx_description
1 polymer ?
#
loop_
_entity_poly.entity_id
_entity_poly.type
_entity_poly.pdbx_seq_one_letter_code
_entity_poly.pdbx_strand_id
1 'polypeptide(L)'
;MTRKLYGKLLSRAGRTNWAAHECGLDFEQIDVDVGVPADRKPADLIAINPAGTIPTFRDGDFVMTESFAIDLYLARKYRPELMGHGLEQEGQVYQWTLFSATDLEKSILQMIN
;
A
#
# COMPACT_ATOMS: atom_id res chain seq x y z
N MET A 1 19.45 0.11 -0.89
CA MET A 1 18.28 0.98 -1.14
C MET A 1 17.31 0.85 0.02
N THR A 2 16.89 1.97 0.56
CA THR A 2 15.99 1.99 1.72
C THR A 2 14.54 1.89 1.27
N ARG A 3 13.80 0.92 1.85
CA ARG A 3 12.35 0.81 1.67
C ARG A 3 11.70 0.84 3.03
N LYS A 4 10.66 1.67 3.16
CA LYS A 4 9.92 1.80 4.43
C LYS A 4 8.42 1.77 4.15
N LEU A 5 7.70 1.03 4.98
CA LEU A 5 6.24 1.00 4.99
C LEU A 5 5.76 1.57 6.31
N TYR A 6 5.02 2.66 6.25
CA TYR A 6 4.42 3.29 7.42
C TYR A 6 2.99 2.82 7.60
N GLY A 7 2.71 2.22 8.75
CA GLY A 7 1.38 1.74 9.11
C GLY A 7 1.44 0.37 9.77
N LYS A 8 0.44 0.10 10.61
CA LYS A 8 0.31 -1.20 11.29
C LYS A 8 -0.28 -2.25 10.37
N LEU A 9 0.03 -3.53 10.64
CA LEU A 9 -0.52 -4.66 9.90
C LEU A 9 -2.05 -4.70 9.90
N LEU A 10 -2.68 -4.30 11.01
CA LEU A 10 -4.15 -4.29 11.13
C LEU A 10 -4.77 -3.02 10.55
N SER A 11 -4.14 -2.43 9.56
CA SER A 11 -4.67 -1.31 8.78
C SER A 11 -4.56 -1.64 7.30
N ARG A 12 -4.91 -0.69 6.44
CA ARG A 12 -4.70 -0.86 5.00
C ARG A 12 -3.23 -1.09 4.63
N ALA A 13 -2.29 -0.73 5.52
CA ALA A 13 -0.88 -1.04 5.34
C ALA A 13 -0.61 -2.56 5.30
N GLY A 14 -1.48 -3.38 5.89
CA GLY A 14 -1.38 -4.83 5.81
C GLY A 14 -1.43 -5.35 4.37
N ARG A 15 -2.20 -4.71 3.50
CA ARG A 15 -2.28 -5.06 2.08
C ARG A 15 -0.93 -4.87 1.40
N THR A 16 -0.29 -3.75 1.66
CA THR A 16 1.02 -3.42 1.10
C THR A 16 2.12 -4.29 1.72
N ASN A 17 2.02 -4.57 3.03
CA ASN A 17 2.94 -5.50 3.67
C ASN A 17 2.91 -6.87 2.96
N TRP A 18 1.72 -7.39 2.69
CA TRP A 18 1.57 -8.66 2.00
C TRP A 18 2.16 -8.60 0.58
N ALA A 19 1.82 -7.56 -0.18
CA ALA A 19 2.33 -7.40 -1.54
C ALA A 19 3.86 -7.30 -1.57
N ALA A 20 4.46 -6.56 -0.64
CA ALA A 20 5.91 -6.43 -0.55
C ALA A 20 6.60 -7.77 -0.24
N HIS A 21 6.02 -8.56 0.64
CA HIS A 21 6.53 -9.91 0.94
C HIS A 21 6.40 -10.83 -0.29
N GLU A 22 5.28 -10.78 -1.00
CA GLU A 22 5.10 -11.56 -2.23
C GLU A 22 6.10 -11.17 -3.31
N CYS A 23 6.53 -9.93 -3.32
CA CYS A 23 7.56 -9.45 -4.24
C CYS A 23 8.98 -9.75 -3.77
N GLY A 24 9.14 -10.37 -2.61
CA GLY A 24 10.45 -10.73 -2.07
C GLY A 24 11.28 -9.53 -1.62
N LEU A 25 10.65 -8.45 -1.21
CA LEU A 25 11.34 -7.23 -0.84
C LEU A 25 11.78 -7.22 0.61
N ASP A 26 12.97 -6.68 0.86
CA ASP A 26 13.38 -6.26 2.18
C ASP A 26 12.90 -4.85 2.41
N PHE A 27 12.19 -4.62 3.51
CA PHE A 27 11.70 -3.30 3.88
C PHE A 27 11.52 -3.21 5.39
N GLU A 28 11.58 -1.99 5.89
CA GLU A 28 11.31 -1.71 7.30
C GLU A 28 9.85 -1.30 7.44
N GLN A 29 9.12 -1.97 8.34
CA GLN A 29 7.76 -1.57 8.69
C GLN A 29 7.78 -0.73 9.94
N ILE A 30 7.15 0.44 9.88
CA ILE A 30 7.09 1.39 10.98
C ILE A 30 5.64 1.48 11.42
N ASP A 31 5.36 1.03 12.63
CA ASP A 31 4.00 1.05 13.17
C ASP A 31 3.52 2.48 13.38
N VAL A 32 2.38 2.80 12.77
CA VAL A 32 1.73 4.10 12.92
C VAL A 32 0.24 3.83 13.08
N ASP A 33 -0.36 4.39 14.11
CA ASP A 33 -1.79 4.29 14.32
C ASP A 33 -2.56 5.21 13.38
N VAL A 34 -3.65 4.68 12.79
CA VAL A 34 -4.46 5.43 11.82
C VAL A 34 -5.13 6.64 12.47
N GLY A 35 -5.62 6.49 13.70
CA GLY A 35 -6.37 7.52 14.39
C GLY A 35 -5.54 8.62 15.04
N VAL A 36 -4.21 8.57 14.92
CA VAL A 36 -3.34 9.56 15.54
C VAL A 36 -3.30 10.83 14.70
N PRO A 37 -3.40 12.02 15.30
CA PRO A 37 -3.25 13.28 14.56
C PRO A 37 -1.89 13.40 13.89
N ALA A 38 -1.82 14.14 12.79
CA ALA A 38 -0.59 14.30 12.00
C ALA A 38 0.58 14.80 12.83
N ASP A 39 0.33 15.72 13.77
CA ASP A 39 1.38 16.30 14.62
C ASP A 39 1.97 15.30 15.62
N ARG A 40 1.32 14.14 15.79
CA ARG A 40 1.82 13.06 16.66
C ARG A 40 2.36 11.86 15.89
N LYS A 41 2.33 11.92 14.57
CA LYS A 41 2.90 10.86 13.72
C LYS A 41 4.42 11.06 13.60
N PRO A 42 5.17 10.02 13.20
CA PRO A 42 6.63 10.16 13.06
C PRO A 42 7.01 11.33 12.17
N ALA A 43 8.01 12.09 12.58
CA ALA A 43 8.43 13.29 11.86
C ALA A 43 8.93 12.97 10.45
N ASP A 44 9.58 11.82 10.25
CA ASP A 44 10.08 11.41 8.95
C ASP A 44 8.93 11.06 7.99
N LEU A 45 7.82 10.53 8.51
CA LEU A 45 6.61 10.31 7.72
C LEU A 45 6.03 11.65 7.24
N ILE A 46 5.86 12.58 8.15
CA ILE A 46 5.28 13.89 7.82
C ILE A 46 6.16 14.65 6.84
N ALA A 47 7.48 14.48 6.93
CA ALA A 47 8.42 15.11 6.00
C ALA A 47 8.21 14.66 4.54
N ILE A 48 7.86 13.39 4.33
CA ILE A 48 7.65 12.84 2.98
C ILE A 48 6.18 12.81 2.56
N ASN A 49 5.26 12.87 3.51
CA ASN A 49 3.83 12.91 3.27
C ASN A 49 3.16 13.77 4.34
N PRO A 50 3.00 15.07 4.11
CA PRO A 50 2.44 15.97 5.13
C PRO A 50 1.03 15.59 5.61
N ALA A 51 0.23 14.93 4.76
CA ALA A 51 -1.09 14.42 5.16
C ALA A 51 -0.99 13.26 6.14
N GLY A 52 0.14 12.57 6.18
CA GLY A 52 0.38 11.46 7.12
C GLY A 52 -0.54 10.26 6.95
N THR A 53 -1.08 10.06 5.74
CA THR A 53 -2.01 8.95 5.48
C THR A 53 -1.31 7.60 5.53
N ILE A 54 -2.07 6.57 5.91
CA ILE A 54 -1.58 5.20 6.04
C ILE A 54 -2.29 4.32 5.03
N PRO A 55 -1.56 3.51 4.23
CA PRO A 55 -0.10 3.39 4.22
C PRO A 55 0.59 4.51 3.45
N THR A 56 1.83 4.78 3.81
CA THR A 56 2.79 5.50 2.98
C THR A 56 3.97 4.56 2.75
N PHE A 57 4.42 4.45 1.52
CA PHE A 57 5.53 3.57 1.16
C PHE A 57 6.64 4.37 0.50
N ARG A 58 7.85 4.11 0.95
CA ARG A 58 9.04 4.72 0.38
C ARG A 58 9.91 3.65 -0.27
N ASP A 59 10.20 3.84 -1.55
CA ASP A 59 11.11 2.98 -2.32
C ASP A 59 12.29 3.84 -2.77
N GLY A 60 13.36 3.85 -1.98
CA GLY A 60 14.42 4.83 -2.18
C GLY A 60 13.90 6.23 -1.92
N ASP A 61 14.00 7.11 -2.90
CA ASP A 61 13.48 8.47 -2.82
C ASP A 61 12.04 8.60 -3.33
N PHE A 62 11.51 7.53 -3.93
CA PHE A 62 10.16 7.53 -4.47
C PHE A 62 9.14 7.23 -3.36
N VAL A 63 8.17 8.09 -3.20
CA VAL A 63 7.13 7.98 -2.15
C VAL A 63 5.78 7.81 -2.79
N MET A 64 5.00 6.84 -2.30
CA MET A 64 3.63 6.61 -2.74
C MET A 64 2.69 6.46 -1.56
N THR A 65 1.44 6.81 -1.80
CA THR A 65 0.30 6.53 -0.92
C THR A 65 -0.72 5.69 -1.67
N GLU A 66 -1.80 5.31 -1.00
CA GLU A 66 -2.87 4.44 -1.51
C GLU A 66 -2.43 2.99 -1.66
N SER A 67 -2.92 2.13 -0.76
CA SER A 67 -2.45 0.75 -0.63
C SER A 67 -2.49 -0.03 -1.94
N PHE A 68 -3.61 0.02 -2.67
CA PHE A 68 -3.70 -0.75 -3.92
C PHE A 68 -2.80 -0.19 -5.02
N ALA A 69 -2.61 1.13 -5.06
CA ALA A 69 -1.70 1.73 -6.02
C ALA A 69 -0.26 1.33 -5.74
N ILE A 70 0.12 1.32 -4.46
CA ILE A 70 1.45 0.85 -4.04
C ILE A 70 1.63 -0.61 -4.45
N ASP A 71 0.62 -1.45 -4.19
CA ASP A 71 0.67 -2.88 -4.52
C ASP A 71 0.89 -3.10 -6.02
N LEU A 72 0.18 -2.36 -6.86
CA LEU A 72 0.34 -2.44 -8.31
C LEU A 72 1.72 -1.99 -8.78
N TYR A 73 2.23 -0.91 -8.18
CA TYR A 73 3.58 -0.44 -8.47
C TYR A 73 4.63 -1.50 -8.10
N LEU A 74 4.52 -2.08 -6.91
CA LEU A 74 5.46 -3.11 -6.46
C LEU A 74 5.40 -4.35 -7.35
N ALA A 75 4.21 -4.79 -7.71
CA ALA A 75 4.04 -5.93 -8.59
C ALA A 75 4.69 -5.65 -9.95
N ARG A 76 4.41 -4.51 -10.55
CA ARG A 76 4.93 -4.17 -11.87
C ARG A 76 6.45 -4.08 -11.87
N LYS A 77 7.03 -3.51 -10.82
CA LYS A 77 8.48 -3.29 -10.74
C LYS A 77 9.24 -4.55 -10.34
N TYR A 78 8.76 -5.29 -9.36
CA TYR A 78 9.54 -6.35 -8.71
C TYR A 78 9.06 -7.76 -9.02
N ARG A 79 7.81 -7.92 -9.42
CA ARG A 79 7.26 -9.24 -9.77
C ARG A 79 6.20 -9.09 -10.86
N PRO A 80 6.64 -8.72 -12.08
CA PRO A 80 5.70 -8.34 -13.14
C PRO A 80 4.73 -9.44 -13.58
N GLU A 81 5.03 -10.72 -13.32
CA GLU A 81 4.10 -11.82 -13.61
C GLU A 81 2.79 -11.70 -12.82
N LEU A 82 2.79 -10.97 -11.69
CA LEU A 82 1.55 -10.71 -10.94
C LEU A 82 0.59 -9.80 -11.70
N MET A 83 1.09 -9.05 -12.69
CA MET A 83 0.27 -8.18 -13.52
C MET A 83 -0.33 -8.92 -14.73
N GLY A 84 -0.05 -10.23 -14.86
CA GLY A 84 -0.48 -11.02 -15.99
C GLY A 84 0.38 -10.82 -17.22
N HIS A 85 -0.07 -11.41 -18.33
CA HIS A 85 0.63 -11.36 -19.61
C HIS A 85 -0.26 -10.66 -20.64
N GLY A 86 0.22 -9.53 -21.15
CA GLY A 86 -0.49 -8.76 -22.17
C GLY A 86 -1.53 -7.82 -21.59
N LEU A 87 -2.04 -6.95 -22.47
CA LEU A 87 -2.91 -5.86 -22.06
C LEU A 87 -4.26 -6.32 -21.50
N GLU A 88 -4.80 -7.43 -22.03
CA GLU A 88 -6.11 -7.90 -21.55
C GLU A 88 -6.02 -8.39 -20.10
N GLN A 89 -4.99 -9.17 -19.76
CA GLN A 89 -4.80 -9.63 -18.40
C GLN A 89 -4.45 -8.47 -17.47
N GLU A 90 -3.63 -7.54 -17.92
CA GLU A 90 -3.33 -6.33 -17.13
C GLU A 90 -4.61 -5.53 -16.87
N GLY A 91 -5.48 -5.41 -17.89
CA GLY A 91 -6.77 -4.76 -17.72
C GLY A 91 -7.64 -5.45 -16.67
N GLN A 92 -7.63 -6.77 -16.62
CA GLN A 92 -8.34 -7.54 -15.58
C GLN A 92 -7.75 -7.30 -14.20
N VAL A 93 -6.44 -7.17 -14.07
CA VAL A 93 -5.81 -6.81 -12.80
C VAL A 93 -6.32 -5.46 -12.32
N TYR A 94 -6.36 -4.46 -13.19
CA TYR A 94 -6.92 -3.15 -12.84
C TYR A 94 -8.39 -3.25 -12.44
N GLN A 95 -9.18 -4.00 -13.22
CA GLN A 95 -10.61 -4.16 -12.96
C GLN A 95 -10.87 -4.72 -11.55
N TRP A 96 -10.22 -5.80 -11.21
CA TRP A 96 -10.45 -6.46 -9.91
C TRP A 96 -9.81 -5.70 -8.76
N THR A 97 -8.72 -4.98 -9.01
CA THR A 97 -8.12 -4.10 -8.01
C THR A 97 -9.06 -2.95 -7.66
N LEU A 98 -9.63 -2.30 -8.66
CA LEU A 98 -10.57 -1.20 -8.43
C LEU A 98 -11.88 -1.69 -7.81
N PHE A 99 -12.37 -2.86 -8.23
CA PHE A 99 -13.52 -3.48 -7.59
C PHE A 99 -13.26 -3.72 -6.11
N SER A 100 -12.07 -4.24 -5.78
CA SER A 100 -11.70 -4.48 -4.37
C SER A 100 -11.62 -3.19 -3.56
N ALA A 101 -11.10 -2.12 -4.16
CA ALA A 101 -10.95 -0.84 -3.50
C ALA A 101 -12.28 -0.13 -3.25
N THR A 102 -13.26 -0.34 -4.11
CA THR A 102 -14.56 0.35 -4.03
C THR A 102 -15.63 -0.55 -3.41
N ASP A 103 -16.07 -1.55 -4.15
CA ASP A 103 -17.26 -2.33 -3.78
C ASP A 103 -16.96 -3.32 -2.65
N LEU A 104 -15.88 -4.08 -2.77
CA LEU A 104 -15.55 -5.09 -1.78
C LEU A 104 -15.17 -4.47 -0.43
N GLU A 105 -14.31 -3.46 -0.44
CA GLU A 105 -13.90 -2.78 0.79
C GLU A 105 -15.10 -2.17 1.51
N LYS A 106 -15.98 -1.51 0.77
CA LYS A 106 -17.19 -0.90 1.34
C LYS A 106 -18.03 -1.94 2.06
N SER A 107 -18.26 -3.09 1.42
CA SER A 107 -19.05 -4.18 2.01
C SER A 107 -18.40 -4.73 3.27
N ILE A 108 -17.08 -4.93 3.25
CA ILE A 108 -16.33 -5.43 4.42
C ILE A 108 -16.43 -4.44 5.57
N LEU A 109 -16.23 -3.16 5.31
CA LEU A 109 -16.30 -2.13 6.37
C LEU A 109 -17.69 -2.05 6.97
N GLN A 110 -18.75 -2.26 6.19
CA GLN A 110 -20.11 -2.29 6.70
C GLN A 110 -20.36 -3.50 7.64
N MET A 111 -19.66 -4.61 7.41
CA MET A 111 -19.80 -5.80 8.25
C MET A 111 -19.15 -5.66 9.62
N ILE A 112 -18.11 -4.86 9.74
CA ILE A 112 -17.34 -4.71 10.98
C ILE A 112 -17.68 -3.45 11.77
N ASN A 113 -18.50 -2.57 11.22
CA ASN A 113 -18.93 -1.34 11.91
C ASN A 113 -20.35 -1.50 12.49
#